data_0eb4a7dd5646636dc750ee957b0870dc
#
_entry.id   0eb4a7dd5646636dc750ee957b0870dc
#
_cell.length_a   1.000
_cell.length_b   1.000
_cell.length_c   1.000
_cell.angle_alpha   90.00
_cell.angle_beta   90.00
_cell.angle_gamma   90.00
#
_symmetry.space_group_name_H-M   'P 1'
#
loop_
_entity.id
_entity.type
_entity.pdbx_description
1 polymer ?
#
loop_
_entity_poly.entity_id
_entity_poly.type
_entity_poly.pdbx_seq_one_letter_code
_entity_poly.pdbx_strand_id
1 'polypeptide(L)'
;MSITVLLPENLYSAPLRALLEPMLPPGSVIRRPEDGMENLENRRLLFAVALDPSGCSLAYYGMLQALRGCDILLRGSVAGVIVTGVGEFYTKDVARDMVFAANQAGCAFLGRPLVEATGSLRNFRTQAQIGGVDEKTAFRLAVEELVDRLT
;
A
#
# COMPACT_ATOMS: atom_id res chain seq x y z
N MET A 1 2.21 11.18 -14.32
CA MET A 1 3.42 10.97 -13.52
C MET A 1 3.54 9.51 -13.14
N SER A 2 4.75 8.97 -13.08
CA SER A 2 4.98 7.57 -12.70
C SER A 2 4.93 7.38 -11.19
N ILE A 3 4.52 6.19 -10.77
CA ILE A 3 4.45 5.78 -9.37
C ILE A 3 5.46 4.65 -9.15
N THR A 4 6.18 4.70 -8.03
CA THR A 4 6.97 3.57 -7.55
C THR A 4 6.17 2.83 -6.49
N VAL A 5 5.78 1.61 -6.79
CA VAL A 5 5.08 0.73 -5.85
C VAL A 5 6.12 -0.10 -5.09
N LEU A 6 6.03 -0.09 -3.78
CA LEU A 6 6.84 -0.94 -2.90
C LEU A 6 5.95 -2.06 -2.37
N LEU A 7 6.17 -3.26 -2.89
CA LEU A 7 5.36 -4.44 -2.59
C LEU A 7 6.26 -5.55 -2.03
N PRO A 8 6.29 -5.73 -0.69
CA PRO A 8 6.98 -6.86 -0.09
C PRO A 8 6.40 -8.17 -0.61
N GLU A 9 7.27 -9.08 -1.07
CA GLU A 9 6.83 -10.31 -1.70
C GLU A 9 6.59 -11.42 -0.68
N ASN A 10 5.43 -12.08 -0.78
CA ASN A 10 5.07 -13.28 -0.04
C ASN A 10 4.08 -14.11 -0.87
N LEU A 11 3.55 -15.19 -0.30
CA LEU A 11 2.60 -16.06 -1.01
C LEU A 11 1.26 -15.38 -1.33
N TYR A 12 0.95 -14.24 -0.71
CA TYR A 12 -0.32 -13.52 -0.84
C TYR A 12 -0.19 -12.21 -1.61
N SER A 13 0.98 -11.85 -2.10
CA SER A 13 1.22 -10.57 -2.80
C SER A 13 0.79 -10.61 -4.27
N ALA A 14 0.72 -11.80 -4.90
CA ALA A 14 0.41 -11.92 -6.31
C ALA A 14 -0.96 -11.33 -6.72
N PRO A 15 -2.07 -11.57 -5.98
CA PRO A 15 -3.34 -10.93 -6.30
C PRO A 15 -3.32 -9.41 -6.21
N LEU A 16 -2.59 -8.86 -5.24
CA LEU A 16 -2.45 -7.41 -5.10
C LEU A 16 -1.63 -6.82 -6.25
N ARG A 17 -0.56 -7.48 -6.65
CA ARG A 17 0.21 -7.10 -7.84
C ARG A 17 -0.67 -7.10 -9.09
N ALA A 18 -1.42 -8.16 -9.32
CA ALA A 18 -2.30 -8.30 -10.47
C ALA A 18 -3.41 -7.23 -10.51
N LEU A 19 -3.90 -6.82 -9.34
CA LEU A 19 -4.86 -5.71 -9.23
C LEU A 19 -4.22 -4.38 -9.63
N LEU A 20 -3.00 -4.12 -9.18
CA LEU A 20 -2.34 -2.83 -9.36
C LEU A 20 -1.79 -2.62 -10.78
N GLU A 21 -1.18 -3.63 -11.36
CA GLU A 21 -0.48 -3.49 -12.65
C GLU A 21 -1.30 -2.76 -13.73
N PRO A 22 -2.58 -3.10 -13.99
CA PRO A 22 -3.37 -2.41 -15.02
C PRO A 22 -3.80 -1.00 -14.64
N MET A 23 -3.72 -0.62 -13.37
CA MET A 23 -4.16 0.70 -12.88
C MET A 23 -3.03 1.72 -12.87
N LEU A 24 -1.78 1.27 -12.92
CA LEU A 24 -0.63 2.15 -12.80
C LEU A 24 -0.39 2.96 -14.08
N PRO A 25 -0.04 4.26 -13.96
CA PRO A 25 0.30 5.07 -15.12
C PRO A 25 1.57 4.58 -15.81
N PRO A 26 1.74 4.90 -17.11
CA PRO A 26 2.93 4.53 -17.85
C PRO A 26 4.23 4.97 -17.17
N GLY A 27 5.24 4.11 -17.20
CA GLY A 27 6.53 4.36 -16.57
C GLY A 27 6.58 4.06 -15.07
N SER A 28 5.47 3.60 -14.49
CA SER A 28 5.46 3.13 -13.10
C SER A 28 6.18 1.79 -12.96
N VAL A 29 6.71 1.54 -11.78
CA VAL A 29 7.42 0.30 -11.48
C VAL A 29 6.93 -0.31 -10.17
N ILE A 30 6.87 -1.63 -10.10
CA ILE A 30 6.63 -2.37 -8.87
C ILE A 30 7.95 -2.98 -8.42
N ARG A 31 8.43 -2.58 -7.26
CA ARG A 31 9.70 -3.02 -6.67
C ARG A 31 9.44 -3.82 -5.41
N ARG A 32 10.29 -4.82 -5.18
CA ARG A 32 10.36 -5.49 -3.89
C ARG A 32 11.29 -4.67 -2.97
N PRO A 33 10.85 -4.29 -1.77
CA PRO A 33 11.73 -3.61 -0.81
C PRO A 33 13.00 -4.41 -0.48
N GLU A 34 12.91 -5.74 -0.56
CA GLU A 34 14.03 -6.66 -0.31
C GLU A 34 15.19 -6.43 -1.30
N ASP A 35 14.91 -5.91 -2.50
CA ASP A 35 15.91 -5.63 -3.53
C ASP A 35 16.60 -4.27 -3.33
N GLY A 36 16.17 -3.49 -2.35
CA GLY A 36 16.75 -2.19 -2.00
C GLY A 36 15.71 -1.09 -1.87
N MET A 37 16.01 -0.14 -1.00
CA MET A 37 15.17 1.02 -0.67
C MET A 37 15.81 2.35 -1.08
N GLU A 38 16.80 2.32 -1.96
CA GLU A 38 17.49 3.52 -2.44
C GLU A 38 16.73 4.26 -3.55
N ASN A 39 17.05 5.54 -3.73
CA ASN A 39 16.50 6.40 -4.79
C ASN A 39 14.98 6.60 -4.71
N LEU A 40 14.47 6.75 -3.49
CA LEU A 40 13.05 6.97 -3.21
C LEU A 40 12.73 8.42 -2.85
N GLU A 41 13.69 9.34 -2.90
CA GLU A 41 13.48 10.76 -2.66
C GLU A 41 12.73 11.41 -3.83
N ASN A 42 11.88 12.36 -3.51
CA ASN A 42 11.11 13.16 -4.49
C ASN A 42 10.29 12.28 -5.46
N ARG A 43 9.70 11.20 -4.94
CA ARG A 43 8.91 10.25 -5.73
C ARG A 43 7.44 10.24 -5.32
N ARG A 44 6.63 9.69 -6.21
CA ARG A 44 5.28 9.26 -5.87
C ARG A 44 5.34 7.78 -5.52
N LEU A 45 4.98 7.46 -4.30
CA LEU A 45 5.15 6.14 -3.74
C LEU A 45 3.80 5.50 -3.40
N LEU A 46 3.71 4.22 -3.61
CA LEU A 46 2.57 3.43 -3.15
C LEU A 46 3.11 2.23 -2.36
N PHE A 47 2.88 2.24 -1.07
CA PHE A 47 3.20 1.09 -0.23
C PHE A 47 2.04 0.10 -0.33
N ALA A 48 2.31 -1.07 -0.87
CA ALA A 48 1.30 -2.12 -1.05
C ALA A 48 1.72 -3.34 -0.23
N VAL A 49 0.95 -3.67 0.80
CA VAL A 49 1.28 -4.76 1.72
C VAL A 49 0.16 -5.80 1.70
N ALA A 50 0.49 -7.02 1.29
CA ALA A 50 -0.39 -8.17 1.41
C ALA A 50 0.03 -8.97 2.65
N LEU A 51 -0.87 -9.08 3.64
CA LEU A 51 -0.60 -9.82 4.86
C LEU A 51 -0.75 -11.32 4.64
N ASP A 52 0.04 -12.11 5.34
CA ASP A 52 -0.18 -13.54 5.49
C ASP A 52 -1.15 -13.83 6.66
N PRO A 53 -1.54 -15.09 6.91
CA PRO A 53 -2.45 -15.42 8.01
C PRO A 53 -1.92 -15.10 9.40
N SER A 54 -0.60 -14.93 9.57
CA SER A 54 0.01 -14.52 10.84
C SER A 54 -0.02 -13.00 11.04
N GLY A 55 -0.41 -12.24 10.04
CA GLY A 55 -0.56 -10.79 10.10
C GLY A 55 0.54 -9.99 9.43
N CYS A 56 1.71 -10.56 9.15
CA CYS A 56 2.80 -9.88 8.44
C CYS A 56 3.91 -10.87 8.04
N SER A 57 4.91 -10.39 7.31
CA SER A 57 6.00 -11.19 6.78
C SER A 57 7.35 -10.56 7.12
N LEU A 58 8.43 -11.33 6.97
CA LEU A 58 9.80 -10.83 7.17
C LEU A 58 10.12 -9.68 6.21
N ALA A 59 9.65 -9.76 4.96
CA ALA A 59 9.86 -8.71 3.97
C ALA A 59 9.21 -7.39 4.39
N TYR A 60 8.01 -7.44 4.96
CA TYR A 60 7.33 -6.27 5.52
C TYR A 60 8.13 -5.67 6.69
N TYR A 61 8.57 -6.49 7.63
CA TYR A 61 9.37 -6.00 8.76
C TYR A 61 10.70 -5.41 8.31
N GLY A 62 11.36 -6.00 7.32
CA GLY A 62 12.57 -5.45 6.72
C GLY A 62 12.34 -4.07 6.13
N MET A 63 11.22 -3.86 5.44
CA MET A 63 10.84 -2.56 4.93
C MET A 63 10.60 -1.54 6.04
N LEU A 64 9.85 -1.90 7.08
CA LEU A 64 9.64 -1.02 8.24
C LEU A 64 10.97 -0.63 8.91
N GLN A 65 11.87 -1.58 9.06
CA GLN A 65 13.17 -1.34 9.67
C GLN A 65 14.01 -0.36 8.84
N ALA A 66 13.99 -0.50 7.51
CA ALA A 66 14.66 0.43 6.61
C ALA A 66 14.09 1.86 6.72
N LEU A 67 12.76 1.99 6.77
CA LEU A 67 12.09 3.28 6.92
C LEU A 67 12.42 3.95 8.26
N ARG A 68 12.48 3.18 9.34
CA ARG A 68 12.80 3.68 10.69
C ARG A 68 14.28 3.98 10.88
N GLY A 69 15.14 3.41 10.05
CA GLY A 69 16.59 3.55 10.14
C GLY A 69 17.14 4.80 9.45
N CYS A 70 16.35 5.49 8.64
CA CYS A 70 16.84 6.66 7.88
C CYS A 70 15.70 7.67 7.68
N ASP A 71 15.77 8.78 8.40
CA ASP A 71 14.75 9.84 8.41
C ASP A 71 14.72 10.71 7.13
N ILE A 72 15.63 10.50 6.21
CA ILE A 72 15.69 11.21 4.93
C ILE A 72 15.42 10.30 3.72
N LEU A 73 15.17 9.01 3.95
CA LEU A 73 15.06 7.99 2.90
C LEU A 73 14.00 8.34 1.85
N LEU A 74 12.89 8.94 2.29
CA LEU A 74 11.74 9.30 1.44
C LEU A 74 11.55 10.81 1.32
N ARG A 75 12.58 11.61 1.58
CA ARG A 75 12.49 13.07 1.60
C ARG A 75 11.84 13.59 0.31
N GLY A 76 10.84 14.45 0.47
CA GLY A 76 10.15 15.10 -0.65
C GLY A 76 9.19 14.19 -1.41
N SER A 77 9.03 12.95 -0.96
CA SER A 77 8.08 12.01 -1.58
C SER A 77 6.67 12.19 -1.02
N VAL A 78 5.70 11.78 -1.82
CA VAL A 78 4.28 11.74 -1.45
C VAL A 78 3.79 10.30 -1.64
N ALA A 79 3.06 9.79 -0.66
CA ALA A 79 2.66 8.38 -0.68
C ALA A 79 1.19 8.13 -0.40
N GLY A 80 0.77 6.93 -0.81
CA GLY A 80 -0.42 6.25 -0.36
C GLY A 80 -0.08 4.85 0.15
N VAL A 81 -1.02 4.21 0.82
CA VAL A 81 -0.85 2.88 1.41
C VAL A 81 -2.03 2.00 1.05
N ILE A 82 -1.76 0.78 0.62
CA ILE A 82 -2.76 -0.28 0.46
C ILE A 82 -2.34 -1.46 1.34
N VAL A 83 -3.27 -1.95 2.14
CA VAL A 83 -3.06 -3.16 2.95
C VAL A 83 -4.20 -4.13 2.69
N THR A 84 -3.87 -5.36 2.33
CA THR A 84 -4.85 -6.45 2.16
C THR A 84 -4.57 -7.56 3.17
N GLY A 85 -5.62 -8.13 3.75
CA GLY A 85 -5.53 -9.23 4.70
C GLY A 85 -6.06 -10.53 4.11
N VAL A 86 -5.60 -11.66 4.66
CA VAL A 86 -6.20 -12.97 4.46
C VAL A 86 -7.35 -13.16 5.46
N GLY A 87 -7.13 -12.70 6.71
CA GLY A 87 -8.13 -12.70 7.77
C GLY A 87 -8.72 -11.32 8.05
N GLU A 88 -9.36 -11.19 9.20
CA GLU A 88 -10.10 -9.98 9.59
C GLU A 88 -9.27 -9.04 10.48
N PHE A 89 -8.07 -9.45 10.89
CA PHE A 89 -7.27 -8.75 11.88
C PHE A 89 -5.97 -8.21 11.26
N TYR A 90 -5.34 -7.27 11.97
CA TYR A 90 -4.02 -6.70 11.72
C TYR A 90 -3.93 -5.68 10.58
N THR A 91 -4.90 -5.62 9.67
CA THR A 91 -4.84 -4.69 8.52
C THR A 91 -4.74 -3.23 8.96
N LYS A 92 -5.48 -2.82 10.00
CA LYS A 92 -5.42 -1.47 10.56
C LYS A 92 -4.08 -1.17 11.23
N ASP A 93 -3.56 -2.12 11.99
CA ASP A 93 -2.29 -1.95 12.70
C ASP A 93 -1.14 -1.80 11.71
N VAL A 94 -1.10 -2.65 10.69
CA VAL A 94 -0.09 -2.58 9.62
C VAL A 94 -0.21 -1.27 8.85
N ALA A 95 -1.42 -0.86 8.49
CA ALA A 95 -1.67 0.40 7.79
C ALA A 95 -1.16 1.61 8.60
N ARG A 96 -1.45 1.65 9.89
CA ARG A 96 -0.98 2.70 10.79
C ARG A 96 0.54 2.70 10.89
N ASP A 97 1.15 1.54 11.09
CA ASP A 97 2.61 1.42 11.20
C ASP A 97 3.31 1.87 9.93
N MET A 98 2.75 1.55 8.76
CA MET A 98 3.28 2.01 7.48
C MET A 98 3.24 3.52 7.34
N VAL A 99 2.10 4.15 7.67
CA VAL A 99 1.96 5.60 7.61
C VAL A 99 2.97 6.28 8.53
N PHE A 100 3.10 5.82 9.77
CA PHE A 100 4.03 6.41 10.72
C PHE A 100 5.49 6.21 10.30
N ALA A 101 5.86 5.02 9.86
CA ALA A 101 7.23 4.73 9.44
C ALA A 101 7.63 5.55 8.21
N ALA A 102 6.77 5.63 7.20
CA ALA A 102 7.03 6.40 5.99
C ALA A 102 7.08 7.91 6.28
N ASN A 103 6.20 8.42 7.13
CA ASN A 103 6.23 9.82 7.56
C ASN A 103 7.53 10.14 8.30
N GLN A 104 7.96 9.27 9.21
CA GLN A 104 9.24 9.41 9.90
C GLN A 104 10.42 9.41 8.93
N ALA A 105 10.33 8.68 7.82
CA ALA A 105 11.37 8.65 6.77
C ALA A 105 11.33 9.87 5.82
N GLY A 106 10.48 10.84 6.08
CA GLY A 106 10.40 12.10 5.31
C GLY A 106 9.32 12.15 4.24
N CYS A 107 8.40 11.19 4.23
CA CYS A 107 7.30 11.14 3.27
C CYS A 107 6.08 11.92 3.73
N ALA A 108 5.43 12.65 2.83
CA ALA A 108 4.13 13.24 3.05
C ALA A 108 3.02 12.30 2.53
N PHE A 109 1.82 12.44 3.09
CA PHE A 109 0.65 11.71 2.64
C PHE A 109 -0.42 12.65 2.11
N LEU A 110 -1.12 12.21 1.06
CA LEU A 110 -2.30 12.90 0.53
C LEU A 110 -3.49 12.72 1.48
N GLY A 111 -4.52 13.53 1.32
CA GLY A 111 -5.80 13.29 1.99
C GLY A 111 -6.37 11.93 1.57
N ARG A 112 -6.88 11.15 2.52
CA ARG A 112 -7.34 9.76 2.33
C ARG A 112 -6.25 8.87 1.71
N PRO A 113 -5.09 8.75 2.36
CA PRO A 113 -3.94 8.06 1.76
C PRO A 113 -4.02 6.55 1.87
N LEU A 114 -5.04 6.01 2.53
CA LEU A 114 -5.07 4.62 2.96
C LEU A 114 -6.26 3.87 2.39
N VAL A 115 -6.00 2.74 1.79
CA VAL A 115 -6.99 1.71 1.44
C VAL A 115 -6.61 0.43 2.20
N GLU A 116 -7.50 0.00 3.07
CA GLU A 116 -7.33 -1.19 3.89
C GLU A 116 -8.45 -2.17 3.58
N ALA A 117 -8.13 -3.43 3.34
CA ALA A 117 -9.11 -4.47 3.05
C ALA A 117 -8.89 -5.70 3.92
N THR A 118 -9.86 -6.06 4.73
CA THR A 118 -9.88 -7.36 5.43
C THR A 118 -10.09 -8.50 4.43
N GLY A 119 -9.79 -9.73 4.84
CA GLY A 119 -9.88 -10.89 3.96
C GLY A 119 -11.28 -11.11 3.37
N SER A 120 -12.34 -10.88 4.16
CA SER A 120 -13.73 -10.97 3.71
C SER A 120 -14.24 -9.71 3.01
N LEU A 121 -13.47 -8.64 2.97
CA LEU A 121 -13.89 -7.30 2.52
C LEU A 121 -15.08 -6.75 3.31
N ARG A 122 -15.27 -7.22 4.54
CA ARG A 122 -16.38 -6.78 5.40
C ARG A 122 -16.36 -5.28 5.68
N ASN A 123 -15.18 -4.69 5.75
CA ASN A 123 -15.02 -3.26 5.95
C ASN A 123 -15.39 -2.40 4.73
N PHE A 124 -15.69 -3.03 3.57
CA PHE A 124 -16.23 -2.36 2.38
C PHE A 124 -17.74 -2.49 2.23
N ARG A 125 -18.43 -3.16 3.17
CA ARG A 125 -19.87 -3.42 3.07
C ARG A 125 -20.70 -2.14 2.93
N THR A 126 -20.44 -1.14 3.75
CA THR A 126 -21.19 0.12 3.73
C THR A 126 -20.96 0.88 2.42
N GLN A 127 -19.71 0.97 1.97
CA GLN A 127 -19.38 1.62 0.70
C GLN A 127 -20.03 0.91 -0.50
N ALA A 128 -20.04 -0.42 -0.47
CA ALA A 128 -20.68 -1.24 -1.48
C ALA A 128 -22.18 -0.97 -1.55
N GLN A 129 -22.86 -0.92 -0.41
CA GLN A 129 -24.30 -0.62 -0.33
C GLN A 129 -24.62 0.78 -0.86
N ILE A 130 -23.86 1.79 -0.46
CA ILE A 130 -24.04 3.17 -0.93
C ILE A 130 -23.83 3.27 -2.43
N GLY A 131 -22.81 2.59 -2.96
CA GLY A 131 -22.49 2.61 -4.39
C GLY A 131 -23.34 1.68 -5.27
N GLY A 132 -24.17 0.82 -4.68
CA GLY A 132 -24.94 -0.16 -5.43
C GLY A 132 -24.07 -1.22 -6.11
N VAL A 133 -22.93 -1.58 -5.54
CA VAL A 133 -21.98 -2.55 -6.06
C VAL A 133 -21.65 -3.60 -5.00
N ASP A 134 -20.88 -4.63 -5.36
CA ASP A 134 -20.36 -5.58 -4.39
C ASP A 134 -19.11 -5.04 -3.66
N GLU A 135 -18.70 -5.71 -2.59
CA GLU A 135 -17.56 -5.29 -1.77
C GLU A 135 -16.25 -5.34 -2.56
N LYS A 136 -16.08 -6.32 -3.43
CA LYS A 136 -14.90 -6.45 -4.28
C LYS A 136 -14.76 -5.28 -5.25
N THR A 137 -15.86 -4.85 -5.86
CA THR A 137 -15.91 -3.68 -6.73
C THR A 137 -15.62 -2.40 -5.94
N ALA A 138 -16.23 -2.25 -4.75
CA ALA A 138 -16.00 -1.10 -3.87
C ALA A 138 -14.52 -0.99 -3.48
N PHE A 139 -13.87 -2.10 -3.15
CA PHE A 139 -12.43 -2.13 -2.88
C PHE A 139 -11.60 -1.72 -4.11
N ARG A 140 -11.90 -2.28 -5.28
CA ARG A 140 -11.20 -1.93 -6.51
C ARG A 140 -11.32 -0.45 -6.84
N LEU A 141 -12.50 0.13 -6.71
CA LEU A 141 -12.72 1.56 -6.95
C LEU A 141 -11.94 2.44 -5.95
N ALA A 142 -11.84 2.01 -4.69
CA ALA A 142 -11.03 2.72 -3.69
C ALA A 142 -9.54 2.71 -4.05
N VAL A 143 -9.03 1.61 -4.58
CA VAL A 143 -7.65 1.51 -5.06
C VAL A 143 -7.43 2.40 -6.28
N GLU A 144 -8.33 2.37 -7.25
CA GLU A 144 -8.27 3.26 -8.43
C GLU A 144 -8.22 4.72 -8.01
N GLU A 145 -9.10 5.14 -7.11
CA GLU A 145 -9.12 6.51 -6.59
C GLU A 145 -7.80 6.91 -5.92
N LEU A 146 -7.20 6.01 -5.16
CA LEU A 146 -5.91 6.27 -4.52
C LEU A 146 -4.79 6.41 -5.56
N VAL A 147 -4.74 5.54 -6.56
CA VAL A 147 -3.76 5.61 -7.65
C VAL A 147 -3.93 6.92 -8.43
N ASP A 148 -5.16 7.30 -8.77
CA ASP A 148 -5.45 8.55 -9.47
C ASP A 148 -4.97 9.78 -8.70
N ARG A 149 -5.14 9.79 -7.39
CA ARG A 149 -4.66 10.90 -6.54
C ARG A 149 -3.14 10.99 -6.48
N LEU A 150 -2.45 9.86 -6.63
CA LEU A 150 -0.98 9.83 -6.68
C LEU A 150 -0.43 10.25 -8.05
N THR A 151 -1.26 10.20 -9.06
CA THR A 151 -0.87 10.59 -10.43
C THR A 151 -0.92 12.09 -10.63
#